data_b8cc4118cf0f4588f7f3016c07940008
#
_entry.id   b8cc4118cf0f4588f7f3016c07940008
#
_cell.length_a   1.000
_cell.length_b   1.000
_cell.length_c   1.000
_cell.angle_alpha   90.00
_cell.angle_beta   90.00
_cell.angle_gamma   90.00
#
_symmetry.space_group_name_H-M   'P 1'
#
loop_
_entity.id
_entity.type
_entity.pdbx_description
1 polymer ?
#
loop_
_entity_poly.entity_id
_entity_poly.type
_entity_poly.pdbx_seq_one_letter_code
_entity_poly.pdbx_strand_id
1 'polypeptide(L)'
;MQPHYLLGIDGGGTQCRARLTDLQGRMLAEATGGPANVWSDYDAALTCVGQLIDRVVSQAGLALEALTQTALVAGLAGANVTSVQARLASWQPACAALQVVSDVEIACAGAHGGAPGAVFIIGTGSQGAAWDGDQFTLLGGWGFALSDQGSGAELGRRALRLALLAHEAIITQSALTRQLMAQFDHSPETMLLWTRSATPADWARVVPQIFAAADAGDGHAQDLLHQTAADIGLMVRRLTALSSGPVALMGGLATP
;
A
#
# COMPACT_ATOMS: atom_id res chain seq x y z
N MET A 1 13.61 31.21 -0.07
CA MET A 1 14.28 31.06 -1.39
C MET A 1 13.34 30.30 -2.32
N GLN A 2 13.24 30.68 -3.59
CA GLN A 2 12.47 29.87 -4.53
C GLN A 2 13.26 28.58 -4.84
N PRO A 3 12.61 27.41 -4.84
CA PRO A 3 13.30 26.17 -5.18
C PRO A 3 13.73 26.17 -6.65
N HIS A 4 14.80 25.46 -6.95
CA HIS A 4 15.26 25.21 -8.32
C HIS A 4 14.95 23.75 -8.77
N TYR A 5 14.73 22.86 -7.82
CA TYR A 5 14.48 21.44 -8.04
C TYR A 5 13.27 20.97 -7.26
N LEU A 6 12.65 19.90 -7.76
CA LEU A 6 11.57 19.18 -7.10
C LEU A 6 12.02 17.74 -6.83
N LEU A 7 11.88 17.28 -5.60
CA LEU A 7 12.18 15.92 -5.20
C LEU A 7 10.92 15.26 -4.63
N GLY A 8 10.43 14.25 -5.33
CA GLY A 8 9.33 13.39 -4.90
C GLY A 8 9.85 12.07 -4.35
N ILE A 9 9.35 11.64 -3.20
CA ILE A 9 9.66 10.35 -2.58
C ILE A 9 8.37 9.56 -2.36
N ASP A 10 8.35 8.32 -2.88
CA ASP A 10 7.32 7.32 -2.64
C ASP A 10 7.92 6.24 -1.72
N GLY A 11 7.52 6.24 -0.45
CA GLY A 11 8.04 5.39 0.61
C GLY A 11 7.06 4.32 1.05
N GLY A 12 7.04 3.19 0.33
CA GLY A 12 6.17 2.06 0.62
C GLY A 12 6.71 1.09 1.67
N GLY A 13 5.91 0.11 2.04
CA GLY A 13 6.27 -0.93 3.03
C GLY A 13 7.32 -1.95 2.56
N THR A 14 7.62 -2.01 1.26
CA THR A 14 8.57 -2.98 0.69
C THR A 14 9.73 -2.29 0.00
N GLN A 15 9.48 -1.16 -0.63
CA GLN A 15 10.43 -0.42 -1.44
C GLN A 15 10.11 1.06 -1.35
N CYS A 16 11.14 1.92 -1.47
CA CYS A 16 10.95 3.35 -1.71
C CYS A 16 11.58 3.77 -3.04
N ARG A 17 11.08 4.87 -3.58
CA ARG A 17 11.55 5.48 -4.82
C ARG A 17 11.67 6.99 -4.65
N ALA A 18 12.71 7.58 -5.23
CA ALA A 18 12.87 9.03 -5.30
C ALA A 18 13.09 9.47 -6.74
N ARG A 19 12.46 10.58 -7.13
CA ARG A 19 12.64 11.22 -8.43
C ARG A 19 12.94 12.69 -8.23
N LEU A 20 14.07 13.14 -8.80
CA LEU A 20 14.50 14.53 -8.83
C LEU A 20 14.23 15.11 -10.22
N THR A 21 13.61 16.28 -10.27
CA THR A 21 13.31 17.01 -11.51
C THR A 21 13.74 18.48 -11.42
N ASP A 22 13.87 19.14 -12.56
CA ASP A 22 13.83 20.61 -12.62
C ASP A 22 12.38 21.12 -12.48
N LEU A 23 12.20 22.45 -12.44
CA LEU A 23 10.88 23.07 -12.33
C LEU A 23 9.99 22.87 -13.57
N GLN A 24 10.55 22.45 -14.69
CA GLN A 24 9.82 22.12 -15.91
C GLN A 24 9.38 20.64 -15.94
N GLY A 25 9.67 19.88 -14.86
CA GLY A 25 9.31 18.47 -14.73
C GLY A 25 10.24 17.53 -15.48
N ARG A 26 11.36 18.01 -16.05
CA ARG A 26 12.36 17.15 -16.69
C ARG A 26 13.09 16.36 -15.61
N MET A 27 13.06 15.04 -15.72
CA MET A 27 13.75 14.13 -14.81
C MET A 27 15.27 14.30 -14.91
N LEU A 28 15.92 14.56 -13.76
CA LEU A 28 17.36 14.64 -13.62
C LEU A 28 17.95 13.34 -13.13
N ALA A 29 17.29 12.68 -12.17
CA ALA A 29 17.66 11.36 -11.67
C ALA A 29 16.47 10.66 -11.01
N GLU A 30 16.57 9.33 -10.93
CA GLU A 30 15.64 8.48 -10.19
C GLU A 30 16.45 7.40 -9.45
N ALA A 31 16.09 7.11 -8.20
CA ALA A 31 16.74 6.10 -7.40
C ALA A 31 15.70 5.26 -6.63
N THR A 32 16.06 4.03 -6.27
CA THR A 32 15.24 3.13 -5.46
C THR A 32 15.98 2.74 -4.19
N GLY A 33 15.23 2.47 -3.13
CA GLY A 33 15.74 2.04 -1.84
C GLY A 33 14.89 0.92 -1.24
N GLY A 34 15.23 0.51 -0.02
CA GLY A 34 14.50 -0.48 0.77
C GLY A 34 13.14 0.01 1.27
N PRO A 35 12.54 -0.68 2.24
CA PRO A 35 11.27 -0.29 2.85
C PRO A 35 11.39 1.05 3.60
N ALA A 36 10.31 1.86 3.56
CA ALA A 36 10.22 3.16 4.21
C ALA A 36 8.85 3.35 4.90
N ASN A 37 8.40 2.33 5.65
CA ASN A 37 7.19 2.41 6.46
C ASN A 37 7.51 2.98 7.85
N VAL A 38 7.14 4.24 8.08
CA VAL A 38 7.44 4.97 9.32
C VAL A 38 6.60 4.54 10.54
N TRP A 39 5.55 3.75 10.33
CA TRP A 39 4.80 3.12 11.41
C TRP A 39 5.47 1.83 11.91
N SER A 40 5.96 1.00 11.00
CA SER A 40 6.56 -0.29 11.35
C SER A 40 7.95 -0.15 11.97
N ASP A 41 8.80 0.70 11.37
CA ASP A 41 10.15 1.00 11.85
C ASP A 41 10.53 2.43 11.43
N TYR A 42 10.31 3.37 12.32
CA TYR A 42 10.52 4.79 12.06
C TYR A 42 11.97 5.14 11.72
N ASP A 43 12.92 4.63 12.51
CA ASP A 43 14.32 5.02 12.40
C ASP A 43 14.97 4.38 11.17
N ALA A 44 14.67 3.12 10.89
CA ALA A 44 15.12 2.46 9.66
C ALA A 44 14.50 3.10 8.41
N ALA A 45 13.22 3.47 8.45
CA ALA A 45 12.55 4.13 7.34
C ALA A 45 13.19 5.49 7.02
N LEU A 46 13.43 6.36 8.01
CA LEU A 46 14.08 7.66 7.78
C LEU A 46 15.55 7.53 7.36
N THR A 47 16.27 6.53 7.88
CA THR A 47 17.63 6.21 7.41
C THR A 47 17.61 5.83 5.92
N CYS A 48 16.67 4.96 5.53
CA CYS A 48 16.51 4.56 4.12
C CYS A 48 16.17 5.76 3.21
N VAL A 49 15.25 6.63 3.65
CA VAL A 49 14.87 7.85 2.93
C VAL A 49 16.07 8.80 2.81
N GLY A 50 16.85 9.02 3.87
CA GLY A 50 18.06 9.84 3.83
C GLY A 50 19.08 9.34 2.81
N GLN A 51 19.40 8.04 2.85
CA GLN A 51 20.30 7.41 1.87
C GLN A 51 19.77 7.50 0.43
N LEU A 52 18.44 7.45 0.26
CA LEU A 52 17.81 7.58 -1.04
C LEU A 52 17.93 9.01 -1.60
N ILE A 53 17.78 10.03 -0.74
CA ILE A 53 17.99 11.44 -1.07
C ILE A 53 19.42 11.66 -1.54
N ASP A 54 20.41 11.22 -0.76
CA ASP A 54 21.83 11.35 -1.10
C ASP A 54 22.14 10.70 -2.46
N ARG A 55 21.59 9.51 -2.67
CA ARG A 55 21.79 8.74 -3.90
C ARG A 55 21.22 9.45 -5.13
N VAL A 56 19.97 9.95 -5.05
CA VAL A 56 19.32 10.58 -6.20
C VAL A 56 19.98 11.92 -6.55
N VAL A 57 20.42 12.69 -5.55
CA VAL A 57 21.16 13.95 -5.77
C VAL A 57 22.52 13.67 -6.45
N SER A 58 23.26 12.67 -5.95
CA SER A 58 24.53 12.26 -6.53
C SER A 58 24.38 11.76 -7.98
N GLN A 59 23.34 10.96 -8.27
CA GLN A 59 23.06 10.47 -9.63
C GLN A 59 22.68 11.60 -10.60
N ALA A 60 22.11 12.70 -10.10
CA ALA A 60 21.87 13.90 -10.90
C ALA A 60 23.15 14.71 -11.18
N GLY A 61 24.29 14.30 -10.64
CA GLY A 61 25.55 15.05 -10.75
C GLY A 61 25.58 16.35 -9.92
N LEU A 62 24.70 16.45 -8.91
CA LEU A 62 24.59 17.61 -8.03
C LEU A 62 25.34 17.37 -6.71
N ALA A 63 25.83 18.46 -6.12
CA ALA A 63 26.33 18.44 -4.75
C ALA A 63 25.16 18.42 -3.75
N LEU A 64 25.36 17.88 -2.53
CA LEU A 64 24.30 17.77 -1.52
C LEU A 64 23.71 19.13 -1.11
N GLU A 65 24.48 20.20 -1.24
CA GLU A 65 24.03 21.58 -0.99
C GLU A 65 22.87 21.99 -1.90
N ALA A 66 22.66 21.32 -3.06
CA ALA A 66 21.53 21.54 -3.94
C ALA A 66 20.18 21.25 -3.26
N LEU A 67 20.18 20.43 -2.19
CA LEU A 67 18.99 20.21 -1.37
C LEU A 67 18.45 21.51 -0.77
N THR A 68 19.30 22.47 -0.42
CA THR A 68 18.86 23.78 0.10
C THR A 68 18.04 24.60 -0.91
N GLN A 69 18.05 24.16 -2.18
CA GLN A 69 17.30 24.74 -3.29
C GLN A 69 16.24 23.74 -3.84
N THR A 70 15.94 22.70 -3.09
CA THR A 70 15.01 21.64 -3.51
C THR A 70 13.75 21.68 -2.67
N ALA A 71 12.58 21.70 -3.30
CA ALA A 71 11.31 21.41 -2.64
C ALA A 71 11.11 19.88 -2.62
N LEU A 72 10.92 19.34 -1.42
CA LEU A 72 10.81 17.89 -1.17
C LEU A 72 9.40 17.55 -0.72
N VAL A 73 8.79 16.57 -1.38
CA VAL A 73 7.53 15.93 -0.94
C VAL A 73 7.82 14.46 -0.70
N ALA A 74 7.56 13.98 0.52
CA ALA A 74 7.71 12.57 0.88
C ALA A 74 6.35 11.97 1.25
N GLY A 75 5.85 11.06 0.42
CA GLY A 75 4.72 10.20 0.74
C GLY A 75 5.22 8.92 1.38
N LEU A 76 4.91 8.73 2.67
CA LEU A 76 5.46 7.62 3.46
C LEU A 76 4.34 6.74 4.01
N ALA A 77 4.47 5.44 3.81
CA ALA A 77 3.56 4.45 4.40
C ALA A 77 3.54 4.61 5.94
N GLY A 78 2.35 4.69 6.52
CA GLY A 78 2.17 4.90 7.95
C GLY A 78 2.25 6.33 8.44
N ALA A 79 2.49 7.32 7.56
CA ALA A 79 2.52 8.74 7.93
C ALA A 79 1.14 9.32 8.29
N ASN A 80 0.05 8.58 8.04
CA ASN A 80 -1.30 8.94 8.44
C ASN A 80 -1.57 8.79 9.94
N VAL A 81 -0.70 8.13 10.70
CA VAL A 81 -0.87 7.89 12.14
C VAL A 81 -0.43 9.12 12.93
N THR A 82 -1.31 9.67 13.78
CA THR A 82 -1.08 10.93 14.50
C THR A 82 0.22 10.93 15.32
N SER A 83 0.53 9.82 16.02
CA SER A 83 1.77 9.72 16.81
C SER A 83 3.03 9.73 15.93
N VAL A 84 2.94 9.22 14.70
CA VAL A 84 4.01 9.27 13.71
C VAL A 84 4.16 10.66 13.12
N GLN A 85 3.05 11.34 12.83
CA GLN A 85 3.06 12.73 12.35
C GLN A 85 3.77 13.66 13.34
N ALA A 86 3.51 13.50 14.65
CA ALA A 86 4.18 14.26 15.70
C ALA A 86 5.71 14.04 15.69
N ARG A 87 6.18 12.83 15.40
CA ARG A 87 7.62 12.53 15.25
C ARG A 87 8.18 13.10 13.94
N LEU A 88 7.45 12.96 12.84
CA LEU A 88 7.85 13.47 11.52
C LEU A 88 7.98 15.00 11.50
N ALA A 89 7.26 15.72 12.33
CA ALA A 89 7.39 17.17 12.47
C ALA A 89 8.82 17.61 12.89
N SER A 90 9.58 16.73 13.54
CA SER A 90 10.99 16.96 13.91
C SER A 90 12.00 16.57 12.82
N TRP A 91 11.57 15.87 11.76
CA TRP A 91 12.45 15.52 10.65
C TRP A 91 12.61 16.69 9.71
N GLN A 92 13.80 17.28 9.72
CA GLN A 92 14.11 18.54 9.01
C GLN A 92 15.35 18.33 8.12
N PRO A 93 15.22 17.68 6.94
CA PRO A 93 16.30 17.66 5.97
C PRO A 93 16.62 19.07 5.49
N ALA A 94 17.87 19.32 5.10
CA ALA A 94 18.32 20.65 4.67
C ALA A 94 17.77 20.99 3.27
N CYS A 95 16.44 21.13 3.13
CA CYS A 95 15.76 21.44 1.86
C CYS A 95 15.06 22.81 1.92
N ALA A 96 14.74 23.38 0.74
CA ALA A 96 14.05 24.68 0.64
C ALA A 96 12.63 24.65 1.19
N ALA A 97 11.93 23.54 1.00
CA ALA A 97 10.60 23.28 1.53
C ALA A 97 10.42 21.77 1.71
N LEU A 98 9.70 21.38 2.77
CA LEU A 98 9.37 20.00 3.08
C LEU A 98 7.87 19.84 3.25
N GLN A 99 7.31 18.82 2.60
CA GLN A 99 5.97 18.31 2.87
C GLN A 99 6.06 16.78 3.06
N VAL A 100 5.56 16.29 4.18
CA VAL A 100 5.44 14.85 4.44
C VAL A 100 3.96 14.51 4.50
N VAL A 101 3.56 13.52 3.71
CA VAL A 101 2.18 13.04 3.57
C VAL A 101 2.15 11.52 3.58
N SER A 102 0.99 10.91 3.53
CA SER A 102 0.85 9.47 3.34
C SER A 102 1.19 9.07 1.89
N ASP A 103 1.69 7.86 1.71
CA ASP A 103 1.94 7.25 0.39
C ASP A 103 0.69 7.20 -0.49
N VAL A 104 -0.49 6.99 0.07
CA VAL A 104 -1.74 7.00 -0.67
C VAL A 104 -2.15 8.39 -1.17
N GLU A 105 -1.77 9.48 -0.46
CA GLU A 105 -2.02 10.86 -0.91
C GLU A 105 -1.20 11.19 -2.15
N ILE A 106 0.08 10.82 -2.18
CA ILE A 106 0.90 11.02 -3.39
C ILE A 106 0.45 10.14 -4.54
N ALA A 107 -0.02 8.92 -4.26
CA ALA A 107 -0.61 8.05 -5.27
C ALA A 107 -1.87 8.69 -5.89
N CYS A 108 -2.72 9.30 -5.06
CA CYS A 108 -3.91 10.03 -5.52
C CYS A 108 -3.53 11.25 -6.36
N ALA A 109 -2.60 12.08 -5.89
CA ALA A 109 -2.11 13.22 -6.64
C ALA A 109 -1.50 12.81 -8.00
N GLY A 110 -0.72 11.73 -8.02
CA GLY A 110 -0.11 11.18 -9.23
C GLY A 110 -1.12 10.63 -10.23
N ALA A 111 -2.14 9.91 -9.76
CA ALA A 111 -3.17 9.31 -10.60
C ALA A 111 -4.01 10.36 -11.35
N HIS A 112 -4.21 11.53 -10.75
CA HIS A 112 -5.10 12.58 -11.26
C HIS A 112 -4.36 13.86 -11.67
N GLY A 113 -3.01 13.87 -11.64
CA GLY A 113 -2.22 15.05 -11.99
C GLY A 113 -2.52 16.27 -11.11
N GLY A 114 -2.89 16.04 -9.85
CA GLY A 114 -3.29 17.08 -8.88
C GLY A 114 -4.74 17.55 -9.00
N ALA A 115 -5.49 17.11 -10.01
CA ALA A 115 -6.94 17.40 -10.12
C ALA A 115 -7.74 16.61 -9.07
N PRO A 116 -8.97 17.04 -8.72
CA PRO A 116 -9.87 16.28 -7.87
C PRO A 116 -10.08 14.85 -8.39
N GLY A 117 -10.03 13.88 -7.49
CA GLY A 117 -10.17 12.46 -7.79
C GLY A 117 -9.90 11.61 -6.55
N ALA A 118 -10.04 10.32 -6.68
CA ALA A 118 -9.75 9.39 -5.59
C ALA A 118 -8.97 8.18 -6.09
N VAL A 119 -8.25 7.52 -5.18
CA VAL A 119 -7.62 6.23 -5.43
C VAL A 119 -8.07 5.22 -4.39
N PHE A 120 -8.13 3.97 -4.78
CA PHE A 120 -8.19 2.86 -3.85
C PHE A 120 -7.10 1.85 -4.22
N ILE A 121 -6.09 1.73 -3.35
CA ILE A 121 -4.98 0.79 -3.52
C ILE A 121 -5.39 -0.55 -2.91
N ILE A 122 -5.31 -1.62 -3.70
CA ILE A 122 -5.72 -2.97 -3.34
C ILE A 122 -4.55 -3.92 -3.63
N GLY A 123 -3.75 -4.16 -2.62
CA GLY A 123 -2.59 -5.05 -2.66
C GLY A 123 -2.65 -6.09 -1.54
N THR A 124 -1.55 -6.28 -0.84
CA THR A 124 -1.51 -7.08 0.41
C THR A 124 -2.46 -6.51 1.46
N GLY A 125 -2.44 -5.19 1.68
CA GLY A 125 -3.46 -4.42 2.41
C GLY A 125 -4.31 -3.59 1.45
N SER A 126 -5.18 -2.73 2.02
CA SER A 126 -5.96 -1.79 1.21
C SER A 126 -6.11 -0.43 1.89
N GLN A 127 -6.03 0.65 1.09
CA GLN A 127 -6.21 2.01 1.56
C GLN A 127 -6.71 2.90 0.43
N GLY A 128 -7.56 3.88 0.76
CA GLY A 128 -8.04 4.89 -0.17
C GLY A 128 -7.68 6.30 0.24
N ALA A 129 -7.59 7.20 -0.74
CA ALA A 129 -7.53 8.63 -0.55
C ALA A 129 -8.45 9.32 -1.57
N ALA A 130 -9.12 10.37 -1.15
CA ALA A 130 -9.89 11.24 -2.03
C ALA A 130 -9.39 12.68 -1.87
N TRP A 131 -9.11 13.33 -2.99
CA TRP A 131 -8.79 14.74 -3.10
C TRP A 131 -10.00 15.50 -3.66
N ASP A 132 -10.54 16.45 -2.94
CA ASP A 132 -11.71 17.23 -3.36
C ASP A 132 -11.34 18.55 -4.06
N GLY A 133 -10.05 18.91 -4.10
CA GLY A 133 -9.50 20.16 -4.62
C GLY A 133 -8.95 21.08 -3.52
N ASP A 134 -9.23 20.78 -2.25
CA ASP A 134 -8.78 21.56 -1.08
C ASP A 134 -8.08 20.67 -0.03
N GLN A 135 -8.64 19.49 0.25
CA GLN A 135 -8.11 18.60 1.27
C GLN A 135 -8.20 17.12 0.87
N PHE A 136 -7.29 16.32 1.44
CA PHE A 136 -7.35 14.87 1.36
C PHE A 136 -8.25 14.28 2.47
N THR A 137 -9.07 13.31 2.09
CA THR A 137 -9.76 12.42 3.03
C THR A 137 -9.22 11.01 2.84
N LEU A 138 -8.65 10.43 3.89
CA LEU A 138 -8.13 9.07 3.88
C LEU A 138 -9.22 8.07 4.30
N LEU A 139 -9.20 6.87 3.72
CA LEU A 139 -10.17 5.81 3.98
C LEU A 139 -9.44 4.47 4.13
N GLY A 140 -9.67 3.78 5.24
CA GLY A 140 -8.97 2.52 5.56
C GLY A 140 -7.50 2.74 5.96
N GLY A 141 -6.64 1.74 5.70
CA GLY A 141 -5.21 1.81 6.02
C GLY A 141 -4.87 1.69 7.51
N TRP A 142 -5.77 1.12 8.31
CA TRP A 142 -5.56 0.88 9.75
C TRP A 142 -4.95 -0.50 10.04
N GLY A 143 -4.47 -1.16 9.00
CA GLY A 143 -3.79 -2.45 9.07
C GLY A 143 -4.74 -3.65 9.12
N PHE A 144 -4.17 -4.81 8.89
CA PHE A 144 -4.85 -6.09 8.67
C PHE A 144 -5.81 -6.50 9.81
N ALA A 145 -5.51 -6.14 11.05
CA ALA A 145 -6.34 -6.52 12.19
C ALA A 145 -7.67 -5.74 12.26
N LEU A 146 -7.71 -4.51 11.74
CA LEU A 146 -8.85 -3.59 11.89
C LEU A 146 -9.50 -3.21 10.56
N SER A 147 -8.74 -3.28 9.47
CA SER A 147 -9.06 -2.70 8.18
C SER A 147 -8.71 -3.68 7.05
N ASP A 148 -8.25 -3.16 5.92
CA ASP A 148 -7.82 -3.91 4.74
C ASP A 148 -8.95 -4.65 4.00
N GLN A 149 -10.17 -4.09 4.03
CA GLN A 149 -11.31 -4.61 3.28
C GLN A 149 -11.00 -4.75 1.80
N GLY A 150 -11.26 -5.94 1.25
CA GLY A 150 -11.01 -6.25 -0.16
C GLY A 150 -9.54 -6.53 -0.50
N SER A 151 -8.62 -6.52 0.47
CA SER A 151 -7.20 -6.80 0.27
C SER A 151 -6.89 -8.28 0.06
N GLY A 152 -5.68 -8.55 -0.45
CA GLY A 152 -5.17 -9.92 -0.61
C GLY A 152 -5.01 -10.66 0.71
N ALA A 153 -4.57 -9.98 1.76
CA ALA A 153 -4.43 -10.59 3.09
C ALA A 153 -5.79 -10.97 3.67
N GLU A 154 -6.80 -10.12 3.53
CA GLU A 154 -8.16 -10.41 4.00
C GLU A 154 -8.80 -11.56 3.20
N LEU A 155 -8.63 -11.54 1.88
CA LEU A 155 -9.08 -12.64 1.00
C LEU A 155 -8.40 -13.96 1.41
N GLY A 156 -7.09 -13.96 1.62
CA GLY A 156 -6.34 -15.14 2.08
C GLY A 156 -6.78 -15.63 3.46
N ARG A 157 -7.03 -14.70 4.40
CA ARG A 157 -7.54 -15.05 5.73
C ARG A 157 -8.90 -15.75 5.65
N ARG A 158 -9.82 -15.20 4.85
CA ARG A 158 -11.14 -15.81 4.62
C ARG A 158 -11.01 -17.22 4.01
N ALA A 159 -10.12 -17.37 3.02
CA ALA A 159 -9.92 -18.65 2.35
C ALA A 159 -9.35 -19.73 3.30
N LEU A 160 -8.35 -19.39 4.12
CA LEU A 160 -7.78 -20.32 5.09
C LEU A 160 -8.78 -20.70 6.19
N ARG A 161 -9.58 -19.75 6.68
CA ARG A 161 -10.66 -20.05 7.63
C ARG A 161 -11.73 -20.96 7.00
N LEU A 162 -12.07 -20.72 5.74
CA LEU A 162 -13.01 -21.57 5.00
C LEU A 162 -12.45 -22.99 4.83
N ALA A 163 -11.15 -23.12 4.54
CA ALA A 163 -10.49 -24.42 4.41
C ALA A 163 -10.52 -25.21 5.73
N LEU A 164 -10.35 -24.56 6.87
CA LEU A 164 -10.47 -25.17 8.19
C LEU A 164 -11.90 -25.66 8.45
N LEU A 165 -12.93 -24.85 8.18
CA LEU A 165 -14.32 -25.24 8.33
C LEU A 165 -14.68 -26.46 7.46
N ALA A 166 -14.15 -26.52 6.25
CA ALA A 166 -14.33 -27.66 5.36
C ALA A 166 -13.58 -28.91 5.84
N HIS A 167 -12.38 -28.74 6.42
CA HIS A 167 -11.61 -29.83 7.02
C HIS A 167 -12.36 -30.46 8.21
N GLU A 168 -13.01 -29.64 9.02
CA GLU A 168 -13.83 -30.07 10.17
C GLU A 168 -15.23 -30.56 9.76
N ALA A 169 -15.51 -30.67 8.46
CA ALA A 169 -16.80 -31.10 7.90
C ALA A 169 -18.00 -30.22 8.31
N ILE A 170 -17.76 -28.97 8.73
CA ILE A 170 -18.82 -27.97 9.02
C ILE A 170 -19.46 -27.50 7.71
N ILE A 171 -18.66 -27.40 6.64
CA ILE A 171 -19.10 -27.12 5.27
C ILE A 171 -18.56 -28.17 4.30
N THR A 172 -19.13 -28.24 3.10
CA THR A 172 -18.67 -29.16 2.05
C THR A 172 -17.26 -28.82 1.59
N GLN A 173 -16.41 -29.83 1.44
CA GLN A 173 -15.06 -29.64 0.89
C GLN A 173 -15.11 -29.37 -0.61
N SER A 174 -14.20 -28.51 -1.07
CA SER A 174 -13.94 -28.24 -2.48
C SER A 174 -12.49 -28.55 -2.86
N ALA A 175 -12.14 -28.37 -4.13
CA ALA A 175 -10.75 -28.51 -4.57
C ALA A 175 -9.85 -27.46 -3.88
N LEU A 176 -10.30 -26.20 -3.82
CA LEU A 176 -9.59 -25.13 -3.14
C LEU A 176 -9.34 -25.46 -1.67
N THR A 177 -10.39 -25.84 -0.93
CA THR A 177 -10.27 -26.07 0.53
C THR A 177 -9.31 -27.21 0.86
N ARG A 178 -9.30 -28.28 0.06
CA ARG A 178 -8.33 -29.38 0.22
C ARG A 178 -6.90 -28.94 -0.10
N GLN A 179 -6.71 -28.17 -1.18
CA GLN A 179 -5.40 -27.64 -1.58
C GLN A 179 -4.80 -26.70 -0.52
N LEU A 180 -5.63 -25.86 0.08
CA LEU A 180 -5.20 -24.95 1.15
C LEU A 180 -4.80 -25.71 2.42
N MET A 181 -5.58 -26.70 2.86
CA MET A 181 -5.24 -27.54 4.01
C MET A 181 -4.00 -28.40 3.79
N ALA A 182 -3.74 -28.83 2.56
CA ALA A 182 -2.54 -29.59 2.23
C ALA A 182 -1.23 -28.80 2.48
N GLN A 183 -1.25 -27.47 2.43
CA GLN A 183 -0.09 -26.63 2.77
C GLN A 183 0.30 -26.70 4.25
N PHE A 184 -0.60 -27.20 5.07
CA PHE A 184 -0.43 -27.38 6.52
C PHE A 184 -0.48 -28.88 6.90
N ASP A 185 -0.10 -29.77 5.99
CA ASP A 185 -0.13 -31.23 6.20
C ASP A 185 -1.51 -31.76 6.66
N HIS A 186 -2.58 -31.12 6.23
CA HIS A 186 -3.96 -31.35 6.71
C HIS A 186 -4.12 -31.25 8.23
N SER A 187 -3.27 -30.49 8.91
CA SER A 187 -3.24 -30.33 10.36
C SER A 187 -3.72 -28.94 10.77
N PRO A 188 -4.85 -28.81 11.50
CA PRO A 188 -5.28 -27.55 12.11
C PRO A 188 -4.22 -26.98 13.07
N GLU A 189 -3.47 -27.84 13.77
CA GLU A 189 -2.41 -27.41 14.68
C GLU A 189 -1.24 -26.74 13.91
N THR A 190 -0.80 -27.34 12.79
CA THR A 190 0.22 -26.74 11.93
C THR A 190 -0.23 -25.36 11.42
N MET A 191 -1.48 -25.25 10.98
CA MET A 191 -2.06 -23.96 10.57
C MET A 191 -2.10 -22.95 11.74
N LEU A 192 -2.50 -23.37 12.92
CA LEU A 192 -2.52 -22.53 14.13
C LEU A 192 -1.12 -22.01 14.47
N LEU A 193 -0.11 -22.89 14.49
CA LEU A 193 1.28 -22.51 14.78
C LEU A 193 1.81 -21.50 13.75
N TRP A 194 1.49 -21.69 12.47
CA TRP A 194 1.85 -20.75 11.41
C TRP A 194 1.26 -19.34 11.65
N THR A 195 0.02 -19.22 12.16
CA THR A 195 -0.61 -17.90 12.38
C THR A 195 0.14 -17.04 13.41
N ARG A 196 0.98 -17.63 14.26
CA ARG A 196 1.73 -16.88 15.31
C ARG A 196 2.78 -15.94 14.73
N SER A 197 3.29 -16.21 13.55
CA SER A 197 4.33 -15.43 12.89
C SER A 197 3.91 -14.93 11.49
N ALA A 198 2.75 -15.36 11.00
CA ALA A 198 2.27 -15.00 9.67
C ALA A 198 2.03 -13.49 9.54
N THR A 199 2.71 -12.88 8.59
CA THR A 199 2.54 -11.48 8.19
C THR A 199 1.36 -11.35 7.23
N PRO A 200 0.79 -10.14 7.02
CA PRO A 200 -0.25 -9.93 6.01
C PRO A 200 0.15 -10.46 4.61
N ALA A 201 1.44 -10.35 4.26
CA ALA A 201 1.96 -10.89 2.99
C ALA A 201 1.86 -12.43 2.93
N ASP A 202 2.06 -13.12 4.06
CA ASP A 202 1.92 -14.58 4.10
C ASP A 202 0.47 -15.02 3.88
N TRP A 203 -0.50 -14.29 4.46
CA TRP A 203 -1.93 -14.54 4.20
C TRP A 203 -2.28 -14.31 2.73
N ALA A 204 -1.72 -13.28 2.10
CA ALA A 204 -1.97 -12.95 0.70
C ALA A 204 -1.39 -13.98 -0.30
N ARG A 205 -0.43 -14.82 0.11
CA ARG A 205 0.22 -15.82 -0.77
C ARG A 205 -0.75 -16.83 -1.40
N VAL A 206 -1.89 -17.08 -0.78
CA VAL A 206 -2.88 -18.03 -1.31
C VAL A 206 -3.79 -17.43 -2.38
N VAL A 207 -3.73 -16.11 -2.60
CA VAL A 207 -4.60 -15.40 -3.54
C VAL A 207 -4.56 -15.95 -4.97
N PRO A 208 -3.39 -16.24 -5.57
CA PRO A 208 -3.34 -16.83 -6.91
C PRO A 208 -4.07 -18.18 -7.01
N GLN A 209 -4.05 -18.97 -5.93
CA GLN A 209 -4.74 -20.26 -5.89
C GLN A 209 -6.26 -20.08 -5.85
N ILE A 210 -6.75 -19.02 -5.18
CA ILE A 210 -8.18 -18.69 -5.13
C ILE A 210 -8.68 -18.30 -6.51
N PHE A 211 -7.95 -17.45 -7.24
CA PHE A 211 -8.30 -17.08 -8.61
C PHE A 211 -8.29 -18.30 -9.53
N ALA A 212 -7.24 -19.12 -9.50
CA ALA A 212 -7.16 -20.33 -10.31
C ALA A 212 -8.30 -21.32 -10.01
N ALA A 213 -8.69 -21.47 -8.74
CA ALA A 213 -9.81 -22.33 -8.36
C ALA A 213 -11.15 -21.75 -8.83
N ALA A 214 -11.35 -20.42 -8.76
CA ALA A 214 -12.55 -19.77 -9.27
C ALA A 214 -12.70 -19.95 -10.79
N ASP A 215 -11.62 -19.81 -11.54
CA ASP A 215 -11.57 -20.05 -12.99
C ASP A 215 -11.89 -21.52 -13.33
N ALA A 216 -11.50 -22.46 -12.44
CA ALA A 216 -11.83 -23.87 -12.55
C ALA A 216 -13.26 -24.20 -12.10
N GLY A 217 -14.06 -23.22 -11.69
CA GLY A 217 -15.45 -23.39 -11.29
C GLY A 217 -15.67 -23.79 -9.83
N ASP A 218 -14.68 -23.62 -8.95
CA ASP A 218 -14.84 -23.89 -7.51
C ASP A 218 -15.78 -22.85 -6.88
N GLY A 219 -16.96 -23.29 -6.40
CA GLY A 219 -17.98 -22.39 -5.87
C GLY A 219 -17.51 -21.61 -4.65
N HIS A 220 -16.71 -22.21 -3.75
CA HIS A 220 -16.16 -21.50 -2.60
C HIS A 220 -15.19 -20.39 -3.01
N ALA A 221 -14.37 -20.62 -4.04
CA ALA A 221 -13.47 -19.60 -4.57
C ALA A 221 -14.26 -18.44 -5.19
N GLN A 222 -15.30 -18.74 -5.97
CA GLN A 222 -16.17 -17.71 -6.58
C GLN A 222 -16.87 -16.87 -5.52
N ASP A 223 -17.41 -17.48 -4.46
CA ASP A 223 -18.05 -16.77 -3.34
C ASP A 223 -17.06 -15.86 -2.61
N LEU A 224 -15.82 -16.29 -2.38
CA LEU A 224 -14.77 -15.47 -1.78
C LEU A 224 -14.44 -14.25 -2.64
N LEU A 225 -14.34 -14.41 -3.96
CA LEU A 225 -14.09 -13.29 -4.88
C LEU A 225 -15.29 -12.34 -4.95
N HIS A 226 -16.53 -12.84 -4.95
CA HIS A 226 -17.73 -12.00 -4.89
C HIS A 226 -17.80 -11.17 -3.61
N GLN A 227 -17.49 -11.77 -2.45
CA GLN A 227 -17.43 -11.04 -1.18
C GLN A 227 -16.34 -9.96 -1.21
N THR A 228 -15.15 -10.29 -1.73
CA THR A 228 -14.04 -9.35 -1.88
C THR A 228 -14.42 -8.19 -2.80
N ALA A 229 -15.07 -8.47 -3.93
CA ALA A 229 -15.56 -7.43 -4.84
C ALA A 229 -16.64 -6.54 -4.19
N ALA A 230 -17.50 -7.11 -3.35
CA ALA A 230 -18.48 -6.33 -2.59
C ALA A 230 -17.82 -5.38 -1.58
N ASP A 231 -16.77 -5.82 -0.87
CA ASP A 231 -15.99 -4.99 0.04
C ASP A 231 -15.30 -3.84 -0.71
N ILE A 232 -14.66 -4.13 -1.86
CA ILE A 232 -14.06 -3.12 -2.73
C ILE A 232 -15.13 -2.12 -3.18
N GLY A 233 -16.29 -2.60 -3.61
CA GLY A 233 -17.41 -1.75 -4.04
C GLY A 233 -17.92 -0.82 -2.92
N LEU A 234 -17.89 -1.27 -1.66
CA LEU A 234 -18.23 -0.44 -0.51
C LEU A 234 -17.26 0.74 -0.35
N MET A 235 -15.95 0.46 -0.43
CA MET A 235 -14.90 1.47 -0.33
C MET A 235 -14.96 2.47 -1.50
N VAL A 236 -15.11 1.96 -2.72
CA VAL A 236 -15.21 2.79 -3.94
C VAL A 236 -16.42 3.72 -3.87
N ARG A 237 -17.59 3.24 -3.46
CA ARG A 237 -18.78 4.11 -3.28
C ARG A 237 -18.52 5.26 -2.31
N ARG A 238 -17.81 5.01 -1.21
CA ARG A 238 -17.47 6.08 -0.27
C ARG A 238 -16.49 7.07 -0.88
N LEU A 239 -15.45 6.59 -1.57
CA LEU A 239 -14.47 7.44 -2.25
C LEU A 239 -15.11 8.31 -3.33
N THR A 240 -16.04 7.75 -4.12
CA THR A 240 -16.82 8.51 -5.13
C THR A 240 -17.65 9.63 -4.50
N ALA A 241 -18.11 9.45 -3.26
CA ALA A 241 -18.87 10.49 -2.56
C ALA A 241 -17.98 11.57 -1.92
N LEU A 242 -16.66 11.37 -1.85
CA LEU A 242 -15.69 12.29 -1.25
C LEU A 242 -14.99 13.20 -2.27
N SER A 243 -15.06 12.90 -3.55
CA SER A 243 -14.43 13.71 -4.61
C SER A 243 -15.33 13.77 -5.83
N SER A 244 -15.28 14.90 -6.54
CA SER A 244 -16.00 15.09 -7.81
C SER A 244 -15.34 14.42 -9.01
N GLY A 245 -14.10 13.97 -8.85
CA GLY A 245 -13.32 13.31 -9.92
C GLY A 245 -13.46 11.78 -9.92
N PRO A 246 -12.80 11.11 -10.86
CA PRO A 246 -12.86 9.64 -10.98
C PRO A 246 -12.16 8.93 -9.81
N VAL A 247 -12.50 7.65 -9.61
CA VAL A 247 -11.78 6.76 -8.69
C VAL A 247 -10.87 5.84 -9.49
N ALA A 248 -9.55 5.91 -9.24
CA ALA A 248 -8.59 4.99 -9.81
C ALA A 248 -8.36 3.79 -8.86
N LEU A 249 -8.46 2.57 -9.40
CA LEU A 249 -8.08 1.36 -8.68
C LEU A 249 -6.62 1.02 -8.98
N MET A 250 -5.83 0.75 -7.94
CA MET A 250 -4.39 0.50 -8.03
C MET A 250 -4.02 -0.73 -7.18
N GLY A 251 -2.83 -1.28 -7.43
CA GLY A 251 -2.30 -2.44 -6.69
C GLY A 251 -2.54 -3.77 -7.38
N GLY A 252 -1.95 -4.83 -6.84
CA GLY A 252 -1.88 -6.14 -7.50
C GLY A 252 -3.22 -6.87 -7.67
N LEU A 253 -4.26 -6.50 -6.93
CA LEU A 253 -5.61 -7.03 -7.10
C LEU A 253 -6.50 -6.17 -8.01
N ALA A 254 -6.06 -4.98 -8.39
CA ALA A 254 -6.78 -4.07 -9.26
C ALA A 254 -6.44 -4.25 -10.75
N THR A 255 -5.33 -4.92 -11.03
CA THR A 255 -4.85 -5.23 -12.40
C THR A 255 -4.94 -6.73 -12.64
N PRO A 256 -5.54 -7.17 -13.75
CA PRO A 256 -5.62 -8.57 -14.13
C PRO A 256 -4.26 -9.19 -14.41
#